data_4d49010c74c646550c9205005e92d8f4
#
_entry.id   4d49010c74c646550c9205005e92d8f4
#
_cell.length_a   1.000
_cell.length_b   1.000
_cell.length_c   1.000
_cell.angle_alpha   90.00
_cell.angle_beta   90.00
_cell.angle_gamma   90.00
#
_symmetry.space_group_name_H-M   'P 1'
#
loop_
_entity.id
_entity.type
_entity.pdbx_description
1 polymer ?
#
loop_
_entity_poly.entity_id
_entity_poly.type
_entity_poly.pdbx_seq_one_letter_code
_entity_poly.pdbx_strand_id
1 'polypeptide(L)'
;MNPEKLTIYNLETGVGLPVLFNPERYTLNKGVQIAEIVIPGLDSPVLQFVRGQNEKITMELFFDTTESGMVDNVTDVRTETSKIYALTKVNGDTHAPPRCALLWRDRLFSFGAKAVTRCLVESVNEEFNLFSPSGVPLRAKLNVTFREYLTIEEQLQETPRHSATRTKVRPLPRGKTVSHLAWEEYGDPGEWRLIADANNLDNPRLVAPGTTLEVPPNS
;
A
#
# COMPACT_ATOMS: atom_id res chain seq x y z
N MET A 1 -16.56 15.48 -28.27
CA MET A 1 -15.30 15.24 -27.52
C MET A 1 -15.18 13.76 -27.29
N ASN A 2 -14.15 13.11 -27.82
CA ASN A 2 -13.89 11.72 -27.43
C ASN A 2 -13.54 11.70 -25.93
N PRO A 3 -14.16 10.82 -25.13
CA PRO A 3 -13.82 10.71 -23.72
C PRO A 3 -12.34 10.29 -23.61
N GLU A 4 -11.59 11.01 -22.79
CA GLU A 4 -10.21 10.64 -22.52
C GLU A 4 -10.17 9.25 -21.88
N LYS A 5 -9.32 8.42 -22.43
CA LYS A 5 -9.23 7.00 -22.04
C LYS A 5 -8.38 6.81 -20.79
N LEU A 6 -8.79 5.88 -19.96
CA LEU A 6 -7.91 5.35 -18.91
C LEU A 6 -6.67 4.75 -19.58
N THR A 7 -5.50 5.09 -19.07
CA THR A 7 -4.20 4.61 -19.55
C THR A 7 -3.44 3.95 -18.41
N ILE A 8 -2.96 2.74 -18.65
CA ILE A 8 -2.10 2.01 -17.73
C ILE A 8 -0.66 2.28 -18.16
N TYR A 9 0.09 3.02 -17.36
CA TYR A 9 1.50 3.31 -17.62
C TYR A 9 2.40 2.28 -16.98
N ASN A 10 3.28 1.68 -17.78
CA ASN A 10 4.42 0.94 -17.28
C ASN A 10 5.52 1.93 -16.89
N LEU A 11 5.82 2.05 -15.61
CA LEU A 11 6.77 3.04 -15.09
C LEU A 11 8.24 2.70 -15.38
N GLU A 12 8.52 1.47 -15.80
CA GLU A 12 9.89 1.03 -16.12
C GLU A 12 10.24 1.31 -17.58
N THR A 13 9.28 1.13 -18.48
CA THR A 13 9.47 1.37 -19.92
C THR A 13 8.97 2.74 -20.38
N GLY A 14 8.19 3.43 -19.56
CA GLY A 14 7.52 4.69 -19.92
C GLY A 14 6.38 4.52 -20.94
N VAL A 15 5.98 3.28 -21.24
CA VAL A 15 4.94 3.01 -22.24
C VAL A 15 3.55 3.06 -21.60
N GLY A 16 2.67 3.88 -22.16
CA GLY A 16 1.26 3.94 -21.79
C GLY A 16 0.42 2.99 -22.64
N LEU A 17 -0.41 2.20 -22.00
CA LEU A 17 -1.37 1.29 -22.61
C LEU A 17 -2.78 1.87 -22.41
N PRO A 18 -3.36 2.57 -23.41
CA PRO A 18 -4.73 3.06 -23.31
C PRO A 18 -5.70 1.89 -23.39
N VAL A 19 -6.73 1.90 -22.53
CA VAL A 19 -7.82 0.93 -22.64
C VAL A 19 -8.69 1.23 -23.88
N LEU A 20 -9.30 0.21 -24.44
CA LEU A 20 -10.16 0.41 -25.62
C LEU A 20 -11.45 1.16 -25.24
N PHE A 21 -12.06 0.77 -24.13
CA PHE A 21 -13.22 1.43 -23.52
C PHE A 21 -12.94 1.72 -22.04
N ASN A 22 -13.39 2.86 -21.55
CA ASN A 22 -13.26 3.21 -20.14
C ASN A 22 -14.09 2.26 -19.27
N PRO A 23 -13.60 1.87 -18.09
CA PRO A 23 -14.37 1.03 -17.19
C PRO A 23 -15.62 1.78 -16.70
N GLU A 24 -16.76 1.08 -16.65
CA GLU A 24 -18.01 1.63 -16.12
C GLU A 24 -17.96 1.76 -14.60
N ARG A 25 -17.21 0.89 -13.94
CA ARG A 25 -17.05 0.84 -12.49
C ARG A 25 -15.68 0.32 -12.10
N TYR A 26 -15.25 0.70 -10.92
CA TYR A 26 -14.13 0.09 -10.22
C TYR A 26 -14.47 -0.08 -8.75
N THR A 27 -13.83 -1.02 -8.09
CA THR A 27 -13.97 -1.26 -6.66
C THR A 27 -12.64 -1.05 -5.96
N LEU A 28 -12.70 -0.41 -4.79
CA LEU A 28 -11.56 -0.25 -3.87
C LEU A 28 -11.74 -1.24 -2.72
N ASN A 29 -10.68 -1.96 -2.38
CA ASN A 29 -10.66 -2.87 -1.26
C ASN A 29 -9.44 -2.60 -0.39
N LYS A 30 -9.68 -2.29 0.89
CA LYS A 30 -8.66 -2.12 1.93
C LYS A 30 -9.02 -3.00 3.10
N GLY A 31 -8.15 -3.89 3.49
CA GLY A 31 -8.38 -4.81 4.59
C GLY A 31 -7.26 -4.77 5.63
N VAL A 32 -7.48 -5.50 6.71
CA VAL A 32 -6.49 -5.80 7.74
C VAL A 32 -6.44 -7.31 7.93
N GLN A 33 -5.29 -7.81 8.30
CA GLN A 33 -5.13 -9.20 8.70
C GLN A 33 -5.20 -9.28 10.23
N ILE A 34 -6.18 -10.05 10.70
CA ILE A 34 -6.43 -10.31 12.12
C ILE A 34 -6.18 -11.80 12.35
N ALA A 35 -5.46 -12.13 13.43
CA ALA A 35 -5.34 -13.48 13.93
C ALA A 35 -6.35 -13.69 15.08
N GLU A 36 -6.96 -14.87 15.13
CA GLU A 36 -7.87 -15.28 16.19
C GLU A 36 -7.12 -16.22 17.14
N ILE A 37 -7.11 -15.86 18.43
CA ILE A 37 -6.52 -16.66 19.49
C ILE A 37 -7.66 -17.29 20.27
N VAL A 38 -7.80 -18.61 20.14
CA VAL A 38 -8.81 -19.37 20.88
C VAL A 38 -8.27 -19.69 22.27
N ILE A 39 -9.00 -19.25 23.31
CA ILE A 39 -8.72 -19.55 24.71
C ILE A 39 -9.84 -20.45 25.22
N PRO A 40 -9.56 -21.68 25.67
CA PRO A 40 -10.58 -22.56 26.22
C PRO A 40 -11.32 -21.90 27.40
N GLY A 41 -12.64 -21.95 27.36
CA GLY A 41 -13.52 -21.36 28.38
C GLY A 41 -13.99 -19.93 28.09
N LEU A 42 -13.53 -19.30 27.01
CA LEU A 42 -14.09 -18.05 26.51
C LEU A 42 -15.11 -18.32 25.41
N ASP A 43 -16.17 -17.52 25.39
CA ASP A 43 -17.27 -17.62 24.42
C ASP A 43 -16.87 -17.11 23.02
N SER A 44 -15.83 -16.26 22.93
CA SER A 44 -15.33 -15.69 21.69
C SER A 44 -13.79 -15.68 21.68
N PRO A 45 -13.15 -15.83 20.50
CA PRO A 45 -11.70 -15.71 20.38
C PRO A 45 -11.22 -14.28 20.63
N VAL A 46 -10.01 -14.15 21.12
CA VAL A 46 -9.33 -12.87 21.23
C VAL A 46 -8.75 -12.49 19.86
N LEU A 47 -9.08 -11.29 19.38
CA LEU A 47 -8.60 -10.80 18.09
C LEU A 47 -7.27 -10.08 18.26
N GLN A 48 -6.27 -10.50 17.48
CA GLN A 48 -4.97 -9.85 17.44
C GLN A 48 -4.72 -9.26 16.05
N PHE A 49 -4.41 -7.95 15.99
CA PHE A 49 -3.97 -7.32 14.75
C PHE A 49 -2.60 -7.85 14.34
N VAL A 50 -2.47 -8.32 13.09
CA VAL A 50 -1.22 -8.81 12.53
C VAL A 50 -0.58 -7.74 11.65
N ARG A 51 -1.32 -7.25 10.64
CA ARG A 51 -0.84 -6.22 9.70
C ARG A 51 -1.99 -5.58 8.92
N GLY A 52 -1.74 -4.39 8.38
CA GLY A 52 -2.56 -3.83 7.30
C GLY A 52 -2.31 -4.58 5.98
N GLN A 53 -3.29 -4.57 5.10
CA GLN A 53 -3.14 -5.03 3.72
C GLN A 53 -3.01 -3.82 2.78
N ASN A 54 -2.29 -4.00 1.67
CA ASN A 54 -2.25 -3.01 0.60
C ASN A 54 -3.64 -2.83 0.00
N GLU A 55 -3.94 -1.62 -0.43
CA GLU A 55 -5.18 -1.34 -1.12
C GLU A 55 -5.19 -2.00 -2.51
N LYS A 56 -6.37 -2.44 -2.94
CA LYS A 56 -6.59 -3.05 -4.25
C LYS A 56 -7.66 -2.29 -5.00
N ILE A 57 -7.40 -2.06 -6.28
CA ILE A 57 -8.39 -1.56 -7.24
C ILE A 57 -8.70 -2.69 -8.20
N THR A 58 -9.97 -3.05 -8.32
CA THR A 58 -10.45 -4.03 -9.31
C THR A 58 -11.38 -3.32 -10.28
N MET A 59 -11.14 -3.51 -11.58
CA MET A 59 -11.98 -2.95 -12.64
C MET A 59 -12.16 -3.93 -13.78
N GLU A 60 -13.31 -3.85 -14.44
CA GLU A 60 -13.60 -4.58 -15.66
C GLU A 60 -13.25 -3.70 -16.86
N LEU A 61 -12.38 -4.20 -17.73
CA LEU A 61 -11.98 -3.57 -18.99
C LEU A 61 -12.60 -4.34 -20.13
N PHE A 62 -13.19 -3.61 -21.07
CA PHE A 62 -13.86 -4.18 -22.23
C PHE A 62 -13.03 -3.94 -23.49
N PHE A 63 -12.91 -4.96 -24.32
CA PHE A 63 -12.21 -4.92 -25.59
C PHE A 63 -13.08 -5.52 -26.68
N ASP A 64 -13.17 -4.80 -27.80
CA ASP A 64 -13.97 -5.18 -28.96
C ASP A 64 -13.24 -4.77 -30.25
N THR A 65 -12.94 -5.70 -31.10
CA THR A 65 -12.26 -5.51 -32.39
C THR A 65 -13.20 -5.70 -33.59
N THR A 66 -14.51 -5.82 -33.36
CA THR A 66 -15.50 -6.05 -34.43
C THR A 66 -15.56 -4.93 -35.44
N GLU A 67 -15.16 -3.70 -35.10
CA GLU A 67 -15.06 -2.58 -36.05
C GLU A 67 -14.11 -2.86 -37.20
N SER A 68 -13.10 -3.73 -37.02
CA SER A 68 -12.16 -4.13 -38.07
C SER A 68 -12.71 -5.19 -39.01
N GLY A 69 -13.87 -5.75 -38.72
CA GLY A 69 -14.53 -6.83 -39.48
C GLY A 69 -14.80 -8.06 -38.64
N MET A 70 -15.81 -8.84 -39.03
CA MET A 70 -16.21 -10.07 -38.33
C MET A 70 -15.93 -11.33 -39.15
N VAL A 71 -15.78 -11.20 -40.47
CA VAL A 71 -15.55 -12.32 -41.42
C VAL A 71 -14.28 -12.07 -42.18
N ASP A 72 -14.14 -10.91 -42.81
CA ASP A 72 -12.96 -10.48 -43.55
C ASP A 72 -12.19 -9.43 -42.71
N ASN A 73 -10.84 -9.45 -42.79
CA ASN A 73 -9.93 -8.57 -42.07
C ASN A 73 -10.09 -8.63 -40.53
N VAL A 74 -10.35 -9.81 -40.02
CA VAL A 74 -10.56 -10.06 -38.60
C VAL A 74 -9.31 -9.71 -37.79
N THR A 75 -9.47 -8.84 -36.81
CA THR A 75 -8.41 -8.51 -35.84
C THR A 75 -8.64 -9.28 -34.55
N ASP A 76 -7.65 -10.08 -34.16
CA ASP A 76 -7.70 -10.83 -32.91
C ASP A 76 -7.61 -9.89 -31.70
N VAL A 77 -8.62 -9.93 -30.82
CA VAL A 77 -8.65 -9.09 -29.61
C VAL A 77 -7.47 -9.36 -28.65
N ARG A 78 -6.87 -10.55 -28.74
CA ARG A 78 -5.68 -10.90 -27.95
C ARG A 78 -4.48 -10.02 -28.25
N THR A 79 -4.41 -9.37 -29.39
CA THR A 79 -3.36 -8.37 -29.69
C THR A 79 -3.37 -7.22 -28.70
N GLU A 80 -4.55 -6.85 -28.20
CA GLU A 80 -4.70 -5.79 -27.21
C GLU A 80 -4.65 -6.33 -25.77
N THR A 81 -5.35 -7.44 -25.49
CA THR A 81 -5.40 -7.99 -24.13
C THR A 81 -4.05 -8.51 -23.64
N SER A 82 -3.25 -9.10 -24.57
CA SER A 82 -1.90 -9.58 -24.26
C SER A 82 -0.96 -8.50 -23.74
N LYS A 83 -1.15 -7.24 -24.12
CA LYS A 83 -0.37 -6.10 -23.59
C LYS A 83 -0.59 -5.91 -22.10
N ILE A 84 -1.84 -6.05 -21.65
CA ILE A 84 -2.20 -5.96 -20.22
C ILE A 84 -1.74 -7.22 -19.48
N TYR A 85 -1.96 -8.39 -20.09
CA TYR A 85 -1.48 -9.64 -19.52
C TYR A 85 0.05 -9.65 -19.32
N ALA A 86 0.81 -9.05 -20.23
CA ALA A 86 2.27 -8.95 -20.12
C ALA A 86 2.72 -8.17 -18.86
N LEU A 87 1.89 -7.29 -18.31
CA LEU A 87 2.20 -6.56 -17.07
C LEU A 87 2.18 -7.45 -15.81
N THR A 88 1.68 -8.69 -15.91
CA THR A 88 1.76 -9.67 -14.81
C THR A 88 3.04 -10.50 -14.85
N LYS A 89 3.78 -10.44 -15.95
CA LYS A 89 4.99 -11.25 -16.14
C LYS A 89 6.20 -10.58 -15.50
N VAL A 90 7.09 -11.44 -15.00
CA VAL A 90 8.38 -10.99 -14.47
C VAL A 90 9.23 -10.43 -15.60
N ASN A 91 9.76 -9.23 -15.41
CA ASN A 91 10.77 -8.65 -16.30
C ASN A 91 12.14 -9.27 -15.96
N GLY A 92 12.89 -9.70 -16.97
CA GLY A 92 14.20 -10.33 -16.80
C GLY A 92 15.24 -9.42 -16.14
N ASP A 93 15.15 -8.10 -16.34
CA ASP A 93 16.13 -7.13 -15.82
C ASP A 93 15.85 -6.77 -14.34
N THR A 94 14.58 -6.67 -13.97
CA THR A 94 14.16 -6.26 -12.61
C THR A 94 13.81 -7.45 -11.72
N HIS A 95 13.70 -8.65 -12.28
CA HIS A 95 13.25 -9.89 -11.62
C HIS A 95 11.89 -9.74 -10.89
N ALA A 96 11.06 -8.81 -11.34
CA ALA A 96 9.76 -8.50 -10.77
C ALA A 96 8.77 -8.08 -11.87
N PRO A 97 7.46 -8.17 -11.64
CA PRO A 97 6.47 -7.55 -12.50
C PRO A 97 6.67 -6.03 -12.55
N PRO A 98 6.41 -5.37 -13.69
CA PRO A 98 6.60 -3.93 -13.82
C PRO A 98 5.65 -3.15 -12.91
N ARG A 99 6.18 -2.07 -12.33
CA ARG A 99 5.36 -1.09 -11.61
C ARG A 99 4.55 -0.28 -12.61
N CYS A 100 3.29 -0.07 -12.28
CA CYS A 100 2.35 0.65 -13.11
C CYS A 100 1.79 1.88 -12.40
N ALA A 101 1.26 2.81 -13.19
CA ALA A 101 0.42 3.91 -12.73
C ALA A 101 -0.83 3.98 -13.60
N LEU A 102 -1.95 4.34 -12.99
CA LEU A 102 -3.23 4.50 -13.68
C LEU A 102 -3.49 5.98 -13.88
N LEU A 103 -3.64 6.40 -15.14
CA LEU A 103 -3.96 7.78 -15.50
C LEU A 103 -5.34 7.81 -16.16
N TRP A 104 -6.25 8.63 -15.63
CA TRP A 104 -7.55 8.89 -16.26
C TRP A 104 -7.75 10.39 -16.40
N ARG A 105 -7.86 10.85 -17.62
CA ARG A 105 -7.63 12.26 -17.96
C ARG A 105 -6.23 12.66 -17.48
N ASP A 106 -6.03 13.86 -17.05
CA ASP A 106 -4.74 14.34 -16.50
C ASP A 106 -4.57 14.01 -15.01
N ARG A 107 -5.33 13.04 -14.48
CA ARG A 107 -5.29 12.68 -13.07
C ARG A 107 -4.80 11.24 -12.88
N LEU A 108 -3.74 11.11 -12.09
CA LEU A 108 -3.31 9.81 -11.61
C LEU A 108 -4.32 9.28 -10.60
N PHE A 109 -4.67 8.01 -10.73
CA PHE A 109 -5.39 7.30 -9.69
C PHE A 109 -4.54 7.25 -8.43
N SER A 110 -5.14 7.60 -7.31
CA SER A 110 -4.50 7.48 -6.00
C SER A 110 -5.12 6.35 -5.21
N PHE A 111 -4.25 5.60 -4.52
CA PHE A 111 -4.63 4.61 -3.55
C PHE A 111 -4.65 5.27 -2.17
N GLY A 112 -5.72 5.03 -1.40
CA GLY A 112 -5.87 5.59 -0.07
C GLY A 112 -6.06 7.11 -0.01
N ALA A 113 -5.97 7.65 1.19
CA ALA A 113 -6.08 9.08 1.47
C ALA A 113 -4.84 9.88 1.02
N LYS A 114 -3.70 9.21 0.84
CA LYS A 114 -2.47 9.81 0.34
C LYS A 114 -2.28 9.39 -1.12
N ALA A 115 -1.84 10.31 -1.94
CA ALA A 115 -1.72 10.15 -3.39
C ALA A 115 -0.62 9.14 -3.80
N VAL A 116 -0.71 7.91 -3.32
CA VAL A 116 0.08 6.80 -3.85
C VAL A 116 -0.46 6.46 -5.23
N THR A 117 0.36 6.63 -6.23
CA THR A 117 -0.05 6.47 -7.64
C THR A 117 0.53 5.21 -8.27
N ARG A 118 1.37 4.47 -7.55
CA ARG A 118 2.06 3.28 -8.05
C ARG A 118 1.34 2.01 -7.62
N CYS A 119 1.22 1.09 -8.56
CA CYS A 119 0.61 -0.22 -8.35
C CYS A 119 1.35 -1.31 -9.13
N LEU A 120 1.03 -2.55 -8.79
CA LEU A 120 1.35 -3.74 -9.56
C LEU A 120 0.06 -4.36 -10.09
N VAL A 121 0.11 -4.97 -11.25
CA VAL A 121 -0.99 -5.82 -11.72
C VAL A 121 -0.90 -7.14 -10.97
N GLU A 122 -1.84 -7.37 -10.06
CA GLU A 122 -1.87 -8.58 -9.21
C GLU A 122 -2.46 -9.77 -9.96
N SER A 123 -3.55 -9.53 -10.70
CA SER A 123 -4.23 -10.56 -11.46
C SER A 123 -4.96 -9.97 -12.66
N VAL A 124 -5.03 -10.77 -13.73
CA VAL A 124 -5.83 -10.52 -14.92
C VAL A 124 -6.62 -11.78 -15.19
N ASN A 125 -7.95 -11.65 -15.23
CA ASN A 125 -8.85 -12.72 -15.66
C ASN A 125 -9.46 -12.30 -16.98
N GLU A 126 -9.25 -13.10 -18.02
CA GLU A 126 -9.70 -12.83 -19.39
C GLU A 126 -10.87 -13.74 -19.76
N GLU A 127 -11.96 -13.18 -20.19
CA GLU A 127 -13.13 -13.87 -20.70
C GLU A 127 -13.37 -13.47 -22.16
N PHE A 128 -13.31 -14.44 -23.07
CA PHE A 128 -13.57 -14.25 -24.49
C PHE A 128 -14.99 -14.72 -24.83
N ASN A 129 -15.84 -13.84 -25.37
CA ASN A 129 -17.27 -14.10 -25.50
C ASN A 129 -17.84 -13.84 -26.90
N LEU A 130 -17.03 -13.48 -27.88
CA LEU A 130 -17.42 -13.36 -29.29
C LEU A 130 -16.28 -13.85 -30.16
N PHE A 131 -16.62 -14.70 -31.13
CA PHE A 131 -15.64 -15.29 -32.04
C PHE A 131 -16.09 -15.12 -33.50
N SER A 132 -15.12 -15.00 -34.38
CA SER A 132 -15.35 -15.09 -35.82
C SER A 132 -15.75 -16.50 -36.23
N PRO A 133 -16.30 -16.70 -37.43
CA PRO A 133 -16.55 -18.06 -37.98
C PRO A 133 -15.28 -18.93 -38.08
N SER A 134 -14.10 -18.31 -38.16
CA SER A 134 -12.80 -18.97 -38.13
C SER A 134 -12.26 -19.27 -36.74
N GLY A 135 -13.00 -18.91 -35.66
CA GLY A 135 -12.60 -19.19 -34.28
C GLY A 135 -11.67 -18.14 -33.68
N VAL A 136 -11.44 -17.00 -34.35
CA VAL A 136 -10.65 -15.89 -33.79
C VAL A 136 -11.49 -15.10 -32.80
N PRO A 137 -11.03 -14.87 -31.56
CA PRO A 137 -11.78 -14.06 -30.59
C PRO A 137 -11.78 -12.57 -30.99
N LEU A 138 -12.97 -11.97 -30.95
CA LEU A 138 -13.22 -10.58 -31.36
C LEU A 138 -13.53 -9.69 -30.17
N ARG A 139 -14.02 -10.25 -29.08
CA ARG A 139 -14.42 -9.52 -27.89
C ARG A 139 -13.93 -10.19 -26.64
N ALA A 140 -13.43 -9.38 -25.70
CA ALA A 140 -12.98 -9.84 -24.41
C ALA A 140 -13.40 -8.90 -23.28
N LYS A 141 -13.64 -9.49 -22.11
CA LYS A 141 -13.77 -8.81 -20.84
C LYS A 141 -12.59 -9.19 -19.96
N LEU A 142 -11.87 -8.21 -19.46
CA LEU A 142 -10.75 -8.41 -18.56
C LEU A 142 -11.11 -7.89 -17.18
N ASN A 143 -11.10 -8.76 -16.18
CA ASN A 143 -11.18 -8.34 -14.78
C ASN A 143 -9.76 -8.19 -14.25
N VAL A 144 -9.32 -6.94 -14.06
CA VAL A 144 -7.94 -6.60 -13.68
C VAL A 144 -7.93 -6.09 -12.26
N THR A 145 -7.07 -6.68 -11.42
CA THR A 145 -6.82 -6.23 -10.05
C THR A 145 -5.43 -5.61 -9.96
N PHE A 146 -5.42 -4.35 -9.56
CA PHE A 146 -4.21 -3.59 -9.26
C PHE A 146 -4.02 -3.53 -7.76
N ARG A 147 -2.79 -3.78 -7.28
CA ARG A 147 -2.42 -3.68 -5.88
C ARG A 147 -1.49 -2.49 -5.68
N GLU A 148 -1.79 -1.69 -4.69
CA GLU A 148 -0.94 -0.59 -4.21
C GLU A 148 0.50 -1.05 -3.98
N TYR A 149 1.47 -0.26 -4.48
CA TYR A 149 2.88 -0.49 -4.28
C TYR A 149 3.51 0.67 -3.51
N LEU A 150 3.95 0.39 -2.29
CA LEU A 150 4.65 1.32 -1.39
C LEU A 150 6.06 0.82 -1.13
N THR A 151 7.02 1.73 -1.16
CA THR A 151 8.38 1.42 -0.69
C THR A 151 8.42 1.35 0.84
N ILE A 152 9.50 0.79 1.37
CA ILE A 152 9.68 0.69 2.84
C ILE A 152 9.72 2.10 3.46
N GLU A 153 10.41 3.04 2.81
CA GLU A 153 10.54 4.42 3.26
C GLU A 153 9.18 5.11 3.35
N GLU A 154 8.32 4.92 2.34
CA GLU A 154 6.96 5.47 2.32
C GLU A 154 6.09 4.87 3.42
N GLN A 155 6.16 3.55 3.62
CA GLN A 155 5.43 2.87 4.71
C GLN A 155 5.87 3.35 6.10
N LEU A 156 7.17 3.62 6.28
CA LEU A 156 7.70 4.16 7.54
C LEU A 156 7.23 5.60 7.80
N GLN A 157 7.08 6.40 6.74
CA GLN A 157 6.53 7.76 6.84
C GLN A 157 5.02 7.75 7.13
N GLU A 158 4.29 6.79 6.56
CA GLU A 158 2.84 6.65 6.77
C GLU A 158 2.46 6.20 8.16
N THR A 159 3.30 5.38 8.77
CA THR A 159 3.07 4.88 10.13
C THR A 159 4.18 5.39 11.04
N PRO A 160 4.06 6.62 11.57
CA PRO A 160 5.00 7.11 12.57
C PRO A 160 5.00 6.11 13.72
N ARG A 161 6.15 5.49 13.95
CA ARG A 161 6.31 4.56 15.07
C ARG A 161 6.38 5.37 16.36
N HIS A 162 5.25 5.78 16.88
CA HIS A 162 5.13 6.21 18.27
C HIS A 162 5.21 4.96 19.15
N SER A 163 6.41 4.45 19.30
CA SER A 163 6.66 3.33 20.19
C SER A 163 6.68 3.87 21.61
N ALA A 164 5.54 3.80 22.28
CA ALA A 164 5.46 4.06 23.73
C ALA A 164 6.34 3.05 24.53
N THR A 165 6.73 1.95 23.89
CA THR A 165 7.51 0.87 24.51
C THR A 165 9.03 0.96 24.25
N ARG A 166 9.53 2.04 23.65
CA ARG A 166 10.97 2.19 23.40
C ARG A 166 11.59 3.08 24.45
N THR A 167 12.65 2.57 25.11
CA THR A 167 13.55 3.42 25.90
C THR A 167 14.08 4.54 25.01
N LYS A 168 13.82 5.78 25.42
CA LYS A 168 14.33 6.97 24.74
C LYS A 168 15.60 7.42 25.43
N VAL A 169 16.48 8.07 24.71
CA VAL A 169 17.69 8.68 25.27
C VAL A 169 17.54 10.18 25.16
N ARG A 170 17.60 10.89 26.31
CA ARG A 170 17.39 12.33 26.42
C ARG A 170 18.48 13.02 27.22
N PRO A 171 19.10 14.09 26.73
CA PRO A 171 19.96 14.92 27.55
C PRO A 171 19.13 15.73 28.53
N LEU A 172 19.56 15.83 29.80
CA LEU A 172 18.92 16.69 30.79
C LEU A 172 19.25 18.17 30.52
N PRO A 173 18.29 19.00 30.12
CA PRO A 173 18.56 20.41 29.82
C PRO A 173 19.00 21.19 31.06
N ARG A 174 19.74 22.28 30.86
CA ARG A 174 20.18 23.16 31.94
C ARG A 174 18.97 23.77 32.68
N GLY A 175 18.94 23.66 34.01
CA GLY A 175 17.85 24.16 34.83
C GLY A 175 16.63 23.24 34.96
N LYS A 176 16.66 22.07 34.35
CA LYS A 176 15.61 21.05 34.49
C LYS A 176 16.05 19.93 35.45
N THR A 177 15.07 19.26 36.03
CA THR A 177 15.26 18.11 36.94
C THR A 177 14.74 16.83 36.25
N VAL A 178 15.11 15.67 36.84
CA VAL A 178 14.59 14.35 36.36
C VAL A 178 13.07 14.30 36.44
N SER A 179 12.45 14.93 37.47
CA SER A 179 10.97 15.05 37.59
C SER A 179 10.36 15.89 36.46
N HIS A 180 11.06 16.93 36.00
CA HIS A 180 10.59 17.71 34.87
C HIS A 180 10.66 16.90 33.56
N LEU A 181 11.72 16.11 33.40
CA LEU A 181 11.86 15.18 32.25
C LEU A 181 10.75 14.13 32.28
N ALA A 182 10.42 13.59 33.46
CA ALA A 182 9.30 12.64 33.60
C ALA A 182 7.96 13.26 33.22
N TRP A 183 7.72 14.52 33.60
CA TRP A 183 6.53 15.22 33.19
C TRP A 183 6.46 15.44 31.68
N GLU A 184 7.58 15.77 31.02
CA GLU A 184 7.63 15.97 29.58
C GLU A 184 7.38 14.65 28.80
N GLU A 185 7.87 13.52 29.31
CA GLU A 185 7.82 12.23 28.59
C GLU A 185 6.61 11.35 28.97
N TYR A 186 6.12 11.47 30.22
CA TYR A 186 5.04 10.63 30.76
C TYR A 186 3.78 11.44 31.11
N GLY A 187 3.88 12.77 31.15
CA GLY A 187 2.79 13.63 31.62
C GLY A 187 2.61 13.69 33.16
N ASP A 188 3.42 12.91 33.89
CA ASP A 188 3.40 12.85 35.35
C ASP A 188 4.83 13.05 35.93
N PRO A 189 5.08 14.11 36.70
CA PRO A 189 6.36 14.32 37.35
C PRO A 189 6.66 13.29 38.44
N GLY A 190 5.66 12.55 38.94
CA GLY A 190 5.81 11.49 39.94
C GLY A 190 6.56 10.26 39.44
N GLU A 191 6.55 10.04 38.14
CA GLU A 191 7.18 8.90 37.48
C GLU A 191 8.72 9.06 37.30
N TRP A 192 9.32 10.05 37.92
CA TRP A 192 10.78 10.27 37.89
C TRP A 192 11.58 9.06 38.36
N ARG A 193 10.99 8.20 39.21
CA ARG A 193 11.64 6.98 39.72
C ARG A 193 11.98 6.02 38.59
N LEU A 194 11.13 5.87 37.59
CA LEU A 194 11.39 5.00 36.42
C LEU A 194 12.67 5.43 35.69
N ILE A 195 12.86 6.74 35.53
CA ILE A 195 14.06 7.28 34.89
C ILE A 195 15.27 7.14 35.81
N ALA A 196 15.12 7.36 37.11
CA ALA A 196 16.21 7.26 38.07
C ALA A 196 16.73 5.81 38.15
N ASP A 197 15.84 4.83 38.25
CA ASP A 197 16.16 3.41 38.34
C ASP A 197 16.83 2.91 37.05
N ALA A 198 16.31 3.30 35.88
CA ALA A 198 16.89 2.91 34.59
C ALA A 198 18.33 3.45 34.39
N ASN A 199 18.67 4.55 35.04
CA ASN A 199 20.00 5.17 34.94
C ASN A 199 20.88 4.95 36.19
N ASN A 200 20.46 4.13 37.15
CA ASN A 200 21.15 3.86 38.41
C ASN A 200 21.55 5.17 39.13
N LEU A 201 20.63 6.13 39.23
CA LEU A 201 20.89 7.42 39.87
C LEU A 201 20.72 7.31 41.41
N ASP A 202 21.81 7.36 42.15
CA ASP A 202 21.77 7.41 43.64
C ASP A 202 21.05 8.67 44.12
N ASN A 203 21.27 9.81 43.48
CA ASN A 203 20.60 11.05 43.82
C ASN A 203 20.06 11.79 42.58
N PRO A 204 18.79 11.60 42.22
CA PRO A 204 18.17 12.22 41.07
C PRO A 204 18.11 13.77 41.12
N ARG A 205 18.33 14.38 42.29
CA ARG A 205 18.36 15.83 42.44
C ARG A 205 19.71 16.46 42.04
N LEU A 206 20.77 15.66 41.96
CA LEU A 206 22.12 16.13 41.71
C LEU A 206 22.65 15.75 40.34
N VAL A 207 21.76 15.47 39.39
CA VAL A 207 22.15 15.15 38.02
C VAL A 207 22.66 16.40 37.31
N ALA A 208 23.88 16.30 36.76
CA ALA A 208 24.48 17.44 36.07
C ALA A 208 23.72 17.77 34.76
N PRO A 209 23.56 19.05 34.41
CA PRO A 209 23.00 19.45 33.14
C PRO A 209 23.82 18.88 31.97
N GLY A 210 23.15 18.38 30.94
CA GLY A 210 23.76 17.73 29.79
C GLY A 210 23.99 16.23 29.96
N THR A 211 23.75 15.66 31.16
CA THR A 211 23.79 14.21 31.35
C THR A 211 22.74 13.54 30.46
N THR A 212 23.14 12.57 29.68
CA THR A 212 22.26 11.78 28.85
C THR A 212 21.59 10.70 29.70
N LEU A 213 20.26 10.70 29.75
CA LEU A 213 19.45 9.78 30.52
C LEU A 213 18.65 8.85 29.63
N GLU A 214 18.59 7.59 29.99
CA GLU A 214 17.66 6.63 29.43
C GLU A 214 16.28 6.83 30.06
N VAL A 215 15.27 6.98 29.22
CA VAL A 215 13.87 7.17 29.60
C VAL A 215 13.11 5.92 29.16
N PRO A 216 12.86 4.98 30.10
CA PRO A 216 12.13 3.76 29.80
C PRO A 216 10.66 4.07 29.45
N PRO A 217 9.94 3.14 28.79
CA PRO A 217 8.52 3.29 28.58
C PRO A 217 7.77 3.25 29.93
N ASN A 218 6.69 4.05 30.03
CA ASN A 218 5.72 3.90 31.11
C ASN A 218 4.75 2.81 30.70
N SER A 219 4.75 1.68 31.40
CA SER A 219 3.94 0.48 31.10
C SER A 219 2.59 0.54 31.80
#